data_8f4dbc6eb2118dc269185dcb2f5e4de0
#
_entry.id   8f4dbc6eb2118dc269185dcb2f5e4de0
#
_cell.length_a   1.000
_cell.length_b   1.000
_cell.length_c   1.000
_cell.angle_alpha   90.00
_cell.angle_beta   90.00
_cell.angle_gamma   90.00
#
_symmetry.space_group_name_H-M   'P 1'
#
loop_
_entity.id
_entity.type
_entity.pdbx_description
1 polymer ?
#
loop_
_entity_poly.entity_id
_entity_poly.type
_entity_poly.pdbx_seq_one_letter_code
_entity_poly.pdbx_strand_id
1 'polypeptide(L)'
;MNKTFKTILICLVLFTLSCANTRSSKAQFTGIDEKLVTREYDCALKQIESAKGKFYQKKEKALYYIDVGMLQHYNGNYEQSNNLLSSAEKTFDELYTKSIGRGAASMLLNDNVLEYSGEDYENVYLNVFKALNYVELDKFDDAFVEIRKINEKLSLLEQKHRKMAKQYNKSKDKKKNFEVGKNKFHNSALGRYLSMLLYRAEGKMDDARIDRDNINEAWQLQAHIYNFAKPDFTNYLNITDKAKLNVIAFSGRAPDKKANTLYIHTEKDLLLIATTKEGTKGKQNLESFNPIPWKDMKKGYHFKFQIPYMKTRKSNIGRIEVLVDGNSASDLQQIENIEKVALETFKIKEPLIYLKTITRTVMKGLFAAKRKQEMEKKINNKLLGFAARLATDAIVDATENADLRISRFFPAKSSITEIEVNPGIHNIKIKYYSKNGSILFIDDLGDKNVTKSGLNLYESFYLN
;
A
#
# COMPACT_ATOMS: atom_id res chain seq x y z
N MET A 1 47.60 22.50 -15.34
CA MET A 1 46.21 21.97 -15.38
C MET A 1 45.27 23.15 -15.06
N ASN A 2 44.56 23.65 -16.09
CA ASN A 2 43.76 24.89 -16.02
C ASN A 2 42.66 24.80 -14.93
N LYS A 3 42.40 25.94 -14.22
CA LYS A 3 41.35 26.06 -13.20
C LYS A 3 39.98 25.53 -13.73
N THR A 4 39.66 25.76 -15.01
CA THR A 4 38.49 25.26 -15.69
C THR A 4 38.43 23.73 -15.77
N PHE A 5 39.58 23.07 -15.97
CA PHE A 5 39.64 21.60 -16.04
C PHE A 5 39.40 20.95 -14.67
N LYS A 6 39.94 21.58 -13.58
CA LYS A 6 39.65 21.13 -12.20
C LYS A 6 38.20 21.32 -11.82
N THR A 7 37.56 22.39 -12.24
CA THR A 7 36.12 22.63 -11.97
C THR A 7 35.25 21.65 -12.72
N ILE A 8 35.58 21.34 -13.99
CA ILE A 8 34.86 20.33 -14.79
C ILE A 8 35.03 18.91 -14.19
N LEU A 9 36.22 18.55 -13.73
CA LEU A 9 36.50 17.27 -13.09
C LEU A 9 35.77 17.13 -11.74
N ILE A 10 35.70 18.20 -10.94
CA ILE A 10 34.94 18.24 -9.69
C ILE A 10 33.43 18.12 -9.96
N CYS A 11 32.90 18.78 -10.98
CA CYS A 11 31.51 18.62 -11.41
C CYS A 11 31.23 17.20 -11.91
N LEU A 12 32.13 16.59 -12.66
CA LEU A 12 31.98 15.19 -13.13
C LEU A 12 31.98 14.19 -11.96
N VAL A 13 32.84 14.39 -10.97
CA VAL A 13 32.90 13.55 -9.75
C VAL A 13 31.66 13.73 -8.89
N LEU A 14 31.11 14.94 -8.79
CA LEU A 14 29.84 15.19 -8.10
C LEU A 14 28.64 14.56 -8.83
N PHE A 15 28.68 14.46 -10.17
CA PHE A 15 27.66 13.75 -10.94
C PHE A 15 27.71 12.22 -10.77
N THR A 16 28.90 11.63 -10.63
CA THR A 16 29.01 10.17 -10.37
C THR A 16 28.55 9.80 -8.97
N LEU A 17 28.64 10.69 -7.99
CA LEU A 17 28.10 10.48 -6.63
C LEU A 17 26.58 10.62 -6.57
N SER A 18 25.94 11.32 -7.51
CA SER A 18 24.48 11.45 -7.61
C SER A 18 23.81 10.19 -8.19
N CYS A 19 24.50 9.40 -9.00
CA CYS A 19 23.96 8.15 -9.55
C CYS A 19 23.83 7.01 -8.52
N ALA A 20 24.38 7.14 -7.33
CA ALA A 20 24.29 6.11 -6.28
C ALA A 20 22.89 6.05 -5.61
N ASN A 21 22.01 7.04 -5.80
CA ASN A 21 20.71 7.13 -5.17
C ASN A 21 19.53 6.60 -6.01
N THR A 22 19.76 6.06 -7.18
CA THR A 22 18.73 5.37 -7.99
C THR A 22 18.65 3.87 -7.69
N ARG A 23 19.21 3.41 -6.55
CA ARG A 23 18.95 2.05 -6.09
C ARG A 23 17.47 1.90 -5.86
N SER A 24 16.89 0.91 -6.49
CA SER A 24 15.50 0.51 -6.34
C SER A 24 15.11 0.59 -4.86
N SER A 25 14.06 1.38 -4.53
CA SER A 25 13.49 1.47 -3.17
C SER A 25 12.95 0.11 -2.67
N LYS A 26 13.24 -0.98 -3.36
CA LYS A 26 12.82 -2.35 -3.09
C LYS A 26 14.00 -3.32 -2.91
N ALA A 27 15.23 -2.84 -2.97
CA ALA A 27 16.41 -3.71 -2.85
C ALA A 27 16.49 -4.39 -1.47
N GLN A 28 15.95 -3.77 -0.42
CA GLN A 28 15.85 -4.35 0.92
C GLN A 28 14.95 -5.60 0.97
N PHE A 29 14.06 -5.76 0.00
CA PHE A 29 13.10 -6.87 -0.06
C PHE A 29 13.59 -8.06 -0.90
N THR A 30 14.84 -8.04 -1.40
CA THR A 30 15.38 -9.18 -2.15
C THR A 30 15.41 -10.43 -1.26
N GLY A 31 14.76 -11.52 -1.70
CA GLY A 31 14.62 -12.76 -0.92
C GLY A 31 13.65 -12.71 0.27
N ILE A 32 13.03 -11.57 0.55
CA ILE A 32 12.04 -11.42 1.64
C ILE A 32 10.80 -12.28 1.38
N ASP A 33 10.37 -12.35 0.13
CA ASP A 33 9.16 -13.09 -0.25
C ASP A 33 9.26 -14.58 0.09
N GLU A 34 10.44 -15.19 -0.04
CA GLU A 34 10.71 -16.59 0.35
C GLU A 34 10.59 -16.75 1.87
N LYS A 35 11.21 -15.85 2.64
CA LYS A 35 11.15 -15.88 4.11
C LYS A 35 9.74 -15.75 4.66
N LEU A 36 8.87 -14.98 4.00
CA LEU A 36 7.46 -14.89 4.39
C LEU A 36 6.70 -16.19 4.13
N VAL A 37 6.99 -16.86 3.00
CA VAL A 37 6.37 -18.15 2.65
C VAL A 37 6.83 -19.26 3.60
N THR A 38 8.12 -19.27 3.97
CA THR A 38 8.70 -20.26 4.91
C THR A 38 8.49 -19.88 6.38
N ARG A 39 7.85 -18.73 6.66
CA ARG A 39 7.63 -18.19 8.02
C ARG A 39 8.89 -17.90 8.81
N GLU A 40 9.99 -17.65 8.13
CA GLU A 40 11.26 -17.23 8.74
C GLU A 40 11.23 -15.74 9.13
N TYR A 41 10.24 -15.36 9.96
CA TYR A 41 9.99 -13.97 10.33
C TYR A 41 11.17 -13.32 11.05
N ASP A 42 11.88 -14.05 11.89
CA ASP A 42 13.12 -13.58 12.53
C ASP A 42 14.22 -13.26 11.50
N CYS A 43 14.36 -14.11 10.48
CA CYS A 43 15.32 -13.87 9.39
C CYS A 43 14.92 -12.66 8.55
N ALA A 44 13.61 -12.47 8.32
CA ALA A 44 13.09 -11.30 7.64
C ALA A 44 13.32 -10.02 8.46
N LEU A 45 13.06 -10.04 9.78
CA LEU A 45 13.35 -8.95 10.71
C LEU A 45 14.82 -8.56 10.70
N LYS A 46 15.73 -9.51 10.89
CA LYS A 46 17.19 -9.27 10.83
C LYS A 46 17.62 -8.64 9.52
N GLN A 47 17.05 -9.09 8.40
CA GLN A 47 17.34 -8.52 7.08
C GLN A 47 16.87 -7.06 6.98
N ILE A 48 15.65 -6.74 7.41
CA ILE A 48 15.11 -5.37 7.38
C ILE A 48 15.89 -4.46 8.34
N GLU A 49 16.22 -4.94 9.54
CA GLU A 49 17.04 -4.18 10.50
C GLU A 49 18.45 -3.88 9.94
N SER A 50 19.10 -4.85 9.32
CA SER A 50 20.42 -4.63 8.69
C SER A 50 20.35 -3.66 7.50
N ALA A 51 19.20 -3.58 6.84
CA ALA A 51 18.95 -2.68 5.72
C ALA A 51 18.58 -1.26 6.16
N LYS A 52 18.26 -1.02 7.44
CA LYS A 52 17.73 0.24 7.98
C LYS A 52 18.54 1.46 7.57
N GLY A 53 19.83 1.47 7.85
CA GLY A 53 20.71 2.63 7.55
C GLY A 53 20.90 2.90 6.06
N LYS A 54 20.64 1.91 5.18
CA LYS A 54 20.88 2.00 3.73
C LYS A 54 19.62 2.30 2.93
N PHE A 55 18.47 1.74 3.33
CA PHE A 55 17.23 1.78 2.55
C PHE A 55 16.08 2.49 3.25
N TYR A 56 16.12 2.61 4.58
CA TYR A 56 15.12 3.32 5.37
C TYR A 56 15.74 4.61 5.95
N GLN A 57 15.94 5.59 5.06
CA GLN A 57 16.40 6.91 5.47
C GLN A 57 15.28 7.68 6.17
N LYS A 58 15.55 8.93 6.57
CA LYS A 58 14.56 9.77 7.28
C LYS A 58 13.21 9.87 6.55
N LYS A 59 13.23 9.90 5.22
CA LYS A 59 12.00 9.99 4.41
C LYS A 59 11.22 8.67 4.30
N GLU A 60 11.83 7.51 4.59
CA GLU A 60 11.21 6.20 4.64
C GLU A 60 10.90 5.73 6.08
N LYS A 61 10.96 6.61 7.07
CA LYS A 61 10.77 6.28 8.49
C LYS A 61 9.44 5.58 8.76
N ALA A 62 8.34 6.09 8.19
CA ALA A 62 7.02 5.49 8.35
C ALA A 62 6.93 4.11 7.69
N LEU A 63 7.57 3.91 6.52
CA LEU A 63 7.65 2.61 5.86
C LEU A 63 8.41 1.59 6.74
N TYR A 64 9.52 2.01 7.35
CA TYR A 64 10.25 1.16 8.29
C TYR A 64 9.37 0.72 9.47
N TYR A 65 8.64 1.65 10.06
CA TYR A 65 7.77 1.34 11.19
C TYR A 65 6.68 0.34 10.85
N ILE A 66 6.05 0.48 9.68
CA ILE A 66 4.99 -0.43 9.27
C ILE A 66 5.56 -1.80 8.85
N ASP A 67 6.69 -1.84 8.16
CA ASP A 67 7.33 -3.08 7.73
C ASP A 67 7.78 -3.91 8.94
N VAL A 68 8.49 -3.30 9.89
CA VAL A 68 8.93 -4.00 11.10
C VAL A 68 7.76 -4.31 12.03
N GLY A 69 6.78 -3.39 12.14
CA GLY A 69 5.57 -3.61 12.94
C GLY A 69 4.79 -4.83 12.49
N MET A 70 4.58 -5.00 11.19
CA MET A 70 3.92 -6.17 10.63
C MET A 70 4.72 -7.46 10.84
N LEU A 71 6.04 -7.42 10.66
CA LEU A 71 6.89 -8.59 10.93
C LEU A 71 6.89 -8.98 12.40
N GLN A 72 6.86 -8.01 13.32
CA GLN A 72 6.75 -8.28 14.76
C GLN A 72 5.41 -8.93 15.13
N HIS A 73 4.31 -8.50 14.48
CA HIS A 73 3.01 -9.15 14.62
C HIS A 73 3.08 -10.63 14.23
N TYR A 74 3.61 -10.94 13.04
CA TYR A 74 3.74 -12.33 12.57
C TYR A 74 4.68 -13.18 13.41
N ASN A 75 5.62 -12.53 14.10
CA ASN A 75 6.56 -13.19 15.02
C ASN A 75 6.04 -13.32 16.46
N GLY A 76 4.80 -12.91 16.74
CA GLY A 76 4.18 -12.98 18.07
C GLY A 76 4.65 -11.90 19.05
N ASN A 77 5.43 -10.91 18.61
CA ASN A 77 5.91 -9.82 19.46
C ASN A 77 4.90 -8.66 19.46
N TYR A 78 3.71 -8.90 19.97
CA TYR A 78 2.53 -8.03 19.82
C TYR A 78 2.70 -6.63 20.43
N GLU A 79 3.33 -6.48 21.60
CA GLU A 79 3.59 -5.15 22.18
C GLU A 79 4.53 -4.32 21.33
N GLN A 80 5.61 -4.92 20.82
CA GLN A 80 6.55 -4.23 19.96
C GLN A 80 5.92 -3.89 18.60
N SER A 81 5.08 -4.78 18.07
CA SER A 81 4.27 -4.52 16.88
C SER A 81 3.40 -3.28 17.08
N ASN A 82 2.63 -3.22 18.19
CA ASN A 82 1.75 -2.08 18.50
C ASN A 82 2.53 -0.75 18.62
N ASN A 83 3.69 -0.77 19.24
CA ASN A 83 4.55 0.43 19.38
C ASN A 83 5.01 0.95 18.02
N LEU A 84 5.42 0.06 17.12
CA LEU A 84 5.87 0.39 15.77
C LEU A 84 4.73 0.84 14.88
N LEU A 85 3.61 0.10 14.85
CA LEU A 85 2.43 0.45 14.06
C LEU A 85 1.83 1.79 14.53
N SER A 86 1.83 2.08 15.84
CA SER A 86 1.42 3.38 16.38
C SER A 86 2.36 4.50 15.96
N SER A 87 3.67 4.23 15.87
CA SER A 87 4.66 5.18 15.35
C SER A 87 4.47 5.45 13.86
N ALA A 88 4.09 4.44 13.07
CA ALA A 88 3.71 4.59 11.67
C ALA A 88 2.46 5.46 11.53
N GLU A 89 1.39 5.14 12.27
CA GLU A 89 0.13 5.86 12.28
C GLU A 89 0.33 7.35 12.59
N LYS A 90 1.02 7.65 13.70
CA LYS A 90 1.36 9.02 14.10
C LYS A 90 2.13 9.74 13.00
N THR A 91 3.10 9.06 12.37
CA THR A 91 3.89 9.67 11.28
C THR A 91 3.01 9.97 10.06
N PHE A 92 2.06 9.11 9.71
CA PHE A 92 1.12 9.36 8.61
C PHE A 92 0.25 10.59 8.88
N ASP A 93 -0.27 10.75 10.09
CA ASP A 93 -1.11 11.89 10.48
C ASP A 93 -0.32 13.21 10.48
N GLU A 94 0.92 13.19 11.00
CA GLU A 94 1.82 14.34 10.97
C GLU A 94 2.14 14.76 9.51
N LEU A 95 2.42 13.80 8.64
CA LEU A 95 2.74 14.06 7.24
C LEU A 95 1.54 14.54 6.45
N TYR A 96 0.35 14.02 6.73
CA TYR A 96 -0.89 14.53 6.18
C TYR A 96 -1.10 16.00 6.58
N THR A 97 -0.98 16.33 7.86
CA THR A 97 -1.12 17.70 8.37
C THR A 97 -0.10 18.64 7.72
N LYS A 98 1.17 18.21 7.63
CA LYS A 98 2.23 18.95 6.92
C LYS A 98 1.92 19.16 5.44
N SER A 99 1.33 18.17 4.77
CA SER A 99 0.98 18.27 3.34
C SER A 99 -0.06 19.36 3.12
N ILE A 100 -1.01 19.48 4.05
CA ILE A 100 -2.03 20.52 4.03
C ILE A 100 -1.39 21.91 4.28
N GLY A 101 -0.45 22.03 5.20
CA GLY A 101 0.20 23.32 5.53
C GLY A 101 1.19 23.81 4.47
N ARG A 102 1.85 22.92 3.73
CA ARG A 102 2.85 23.30 2.70
C ARG A 102 2.26 23.96 1.45
N GLY A 103 0.95 23.88 1.25
CA GLY A 103 0.25 24.55 0.15
C GLY A 103 0.65 24.06 -1.25
N ALA A 104 0.40 24.92 -2.26
CA ALA A 104 0.57 24.59 -3.67
C ALA A 104 2.02 24.28 -4.09
N ALA A 105 3.02 24.88 -3.44
CA ALA A 105 4.42 24.67 -3.81
C ALA A 105 4.89 23.21 -3.61
N SER A 106 4.39 22.52 -2.58
CA SER A 106 4.73 21.11 -2.36
C SER A 106 4.11 20.16 -3.39
N MET A 107 3.08 20.60 -4.08
CA MET A 107 2.41 19.81 -5.12
C MET A 107 3.29 19.57 -6.36
N LEU A 108 4.31 20.42 -6.56
CA LEU A 108 5.28 20.29 -7.67
C LEU A 108 6.53 19.50 -7.29
N LEU A 109 6.66 19.09 -6.03
CA LEU A 109 7.75 18.20 -5.62
C LEU A 109 7.45 16.76 -6.06
N ASN A 110 8.50 16.05 -6.49
CA ASN A 110 8.39 14.62 -6.76
C ASN A 110 8.10 13.87 -5.46
N ASP A 111 7.13 12.95 -5.47
CA ASP A 111 6.75 12.20 -4.27
C ASP A 111 7.93 11.39 -3.70
N ASN A 112 8.90 10.98 -4.53
CA ASN A 112 10.14 10.31 -4.09
C ASN A 112 11.05 11.17 -3.20
N VAL A 113 10.96 12.49 -3.26
CA VAL A 113 11.76 13.39 -2.38
C VAL A 113 11.02 13.75 -1.09
N LEU A 114 9.73 13.48 -1.04
CA LEU A 114 8.91 13.68 0.15
C LEU A 114 9.01 12.47 1.09
N GLU A 115 8.66 12.68 2.34
CA GLU A 115 8.52 11.61 3.33
C GLU A 115 7.36 10.68 2.94
N TYR A 116 7.53 9.38 3.14
CA TYR A 116 6.50 8.39 2.84
C TYR A 116 5.32 8.52 3.82
N SER A 117 4.14 8.83 3.30
CA SER A 117 2.93 9.07 4.10
C SER A 117 1.96 7.87 4.12
N GLY A 118 2.41 6.70 3.66
CA GLY A 118 1.59 5.50 3.57
C GLY A 118 0.60 5.50 2.39
N GLU A 119 0.10 4.31 2.10
CA GLU A 119 -1.08 4.11 1.27
C GLU A 119 -2.34 4.15 2.16
N ASP A 120 -3.49 4.52 1.61
CA ASP A 120 -4.71 4.62 2.40
C ASP A 120 -5.13 3.28 3.02
N TYR A 121 -4.98 2.16 2.26
CA TYR A 121 -5.25 0.84 2.80
C TYR A 121 -4.29 0.45 3.93
N GLU A 122 -3.01 0.81 3.85
CA GLU A 122 -2.04 0.56 4.92
C GLU A 122 -2.46 1.29 6.21
N ASN A 123 -2.89 2.56 6.07
CA ASN A 123 -3.35 3.36 7.20
C ASN A 123 -4.64 2.84 7.83
N VAL A 124 -5.47 2.11 7.10
CA VAL A 124 -6.68 1.45 7.63
C VAL A 124 -6.31 0.13 8.28
N TYR A 125 -5.60 -0.75 7.56
CA TYR A 125 -5.35 -2.12 8.05
C TYR A 125 -4.31 -2.21 9.17
N LEU A 126 -3.43 -1.21 9.35
CA LEU A 126 -2.56 -1.20 10.54
C LEU A 126 -3.39 -1.23 11.84
N ASN A 127 -4.59 -0.63 11.87
CA ASN A 127 -5.47 -0.67 13.04
C ASN A 127 -6.12 -2.05 13.23
N VAL A 128 -6.35 -2.80 12.14
CA VAL A 128 -6.79 -4.21 12.23
C VAL A 128 -5.73 -5.04 12.96
N PHE A 129 -4.45 -4.94 12.54
CA PHE A 129 -3.37 -5.70 13.18
C PHE A 129 -3.06 -5.23 14.59
N LYS A 130 -3.21 -3.93 14.88
CA LYS A 130 -3.12 -3.41 16.25
C LYS A 130 -4.24 -3.98 17.14
N ALA A 131 -5.47 -4.03 16.63
CA ALA A 131 -6.60 -4.63 17.36
C ALA A 131 -6.36 -6.11 17.65
N LEU A 132 -5.88 -6.87 16.67
CA LEU A 132 -5.53 -8.29 16.85
C LEU A 132 -4.39 -8.46 17.86
N ASN A 133 -3.34 -7.63 17.81
CA ASN A 133 -2.29 -7.62 18.83
C ASN A 133 -2.85 -7.38 20.23
N TYR A 134 -3.81 -6.46 20.39
CA TYR A 134 -4.43 -6.21 21.70
C TYR A 134 -5.31 -7.37 22.14
N VAL A 135 -5.97 -8.08 21.23
CA VAL A 135 -6.70 -9.32 21.53
C VAL A 135 -5.75 -10.38 22.06
N GLU A 136 -4.60 -10.60 21.42
CA GLU A 136 -3.58 -11.55 21.87
C GLU A 136 -2.93 -11.16 23.21
N LEU A 137 -3.02 -9.89 23.61
CA LEU A 137 -2.54 -9.35 24.89
C LEU A 137 -3.66 -9.26 25.94
N ASP A 138 -4.85 -9.80 25.70
CA ASP A 138 -6.04 -9.70 26.54
C ASP A 138 -6.46 -8.25 26.89
N LYS A 139 -6.12 -7.27 26.01
CA LYS A 139 -6.44 -5.84 26.17
C LYS A 139 -7.62 -5.44 25.28
N PHE A 140 -8.81 -5.93 25.59
CA PHE A 140 -9.98 -5.78 24.71
C PHE A 140 -10.45 -4.32 24.54
N ASP A 141 -10.36 -3.49 25.60
CA ASP A 141 -10.71 -2.06 25.49
C ASP A 141 -9.82 -1.34 24.46
N ASP A 142 -8.52 -1.64 24.45
CA ASP A 142 -7.58 -1.08 23.48
C ASP A 142 -7.88 -1.61 22.07
N ALA A 143 -8.27 -2.88 21.94
CA ALA A 143 -8.69 -3.45 20.66
C ALA A 143 -9.91 -2.71 20.09
N PHE A 144 -10.92 -2.40 20.92
CA PHE A 144 -12.07 -1.58 20.51
C PHE A 144 -11.67 -0.19 20.04
N VAL A 145 -10.70 0.45 20.69
CA VAL A 145 -10.20 1.77 20.25
C VAL A 145 -9.67 1.67 18.82
N GLU A 146 -8.87 0.66 18.52
CA GLU A 146 -8.29 0.47 17.20
C GLU A 146 -9.36 0.16 16.13
N ILE A 147 -10.38 -0.63 16.46
CA ILE A 147 -11.50 -0.92 15.55
C ILE A 147 -12.32 0.34 15.25
N ARG A 148 -12.58 1.20 16.23
CA ARG A 148 -13.27 2.49 16.00
C ARG A 148 -12.46 3.38 15.05
N LYS A 149 -11.14 3.40 15.17
CA LYS A 149 -10.27 4.15 14.23
C LYS A 149 -10.39 3.66 12.79
N ILE A 150 -10.63 2.37 12.54
CA ILE A 150 -10.89 1.84 11.20
C ILE A 150 -12.08 2.59 10.58
N ASN A 151 -13.21 2.61 11.29
CA ASN A 151 -14.43 3.25 10.82
C ASN A 151 -14.26 4.77 10.65
N GLU A 152 -13.58 5.44 11.58
CA GLU A 152 -13.27 6.86 11.50
C GLU A 152 -12.41 7.18 10.27
N LYS A 153 -11.33 6.46 10.05
CA LYS A 153 -10.46 6.64 8.87
C LYS A 153 -11.20 6.45 7.57
N LEU A 154 -12.08 5.44 7.48
CA LEU A 154 -12.90 5.20 6.30
C LEU A 154 -13.89 6.34 6.04
N SER A 155 -14.54 6.85 7.08
CA SER A 155 -15.49 7.98 6.96
C SER A 155 -14.80 9.27 6.52
N LEU A 156 -13.55 9.48 6.93
CA LEU A 156 -12.76 10.68 6.62
C LEU A 156 -11.97 10.59 5.32
N LEU A 157 -11.87 9.40 4.71
CA LEU A 157 -11.00 9.16 3.56
C LEU A 157 -11.34 10.08 2.37
N GLU A 158 -12.60 10.22 2.02
CA GLU A 158 -13.04 11.11 0.93
C GLU A 158 -12.74 12.58 1.24
N GLN A 159 -12.96 13.02 2.49
CA GLN A 159 -12.65 14.38 2.92
C GLN A 159 -11.16 14.68 2.83
N LYS A 160 -10.31 13.70 3.21
CA LYS A 160 -8.85 13.79 3.06
C LYS A 160 -8.47 14.09 1.62
N HIS A 161 -8.98 13.31 0.66
CA HIS A 161 -8.68 13.50 -0.76
C HIS A 161 -9.27 14.79 -1.32
N ARG A 162 -10.48 15.19 -0.90
CA ARG A 162 -11.07 16.49 -1.28
C ARG A 162 -10.22 17.68 -0.81
N LYS A 163 -9.66 17.64 0.40
CA LYS A 163 -8.74 18.68 0.89
C LYS A 163 -7.47 18.75 0.04
N MET A 164 -6.88 17.61 -0.33
CA MET A 164 -5.71 17.55 -1.21
C MET A 164 -6.01 18.12 -2.61
N ALA A 165 -7.15 17.75 -3.19
CA ALA A 165 -7.59 18.28 -4.49
C ALA A 165 -7.82 19.80 -4.45
N LYS A 166 -8.46 20.31 -3.39
CA LYS A 166 -8.67 21.74 -3.20
C LYS A 166 -7.35 22.51 -3.15
N GLN A 167 -6.32 21.94 -2.56
CA GLN A 167 -4.99 22.56 -2.55
C GLN A 167 -4.32 22.56 -3.91
N TYR A 168 -4.37 21.43 -4.63
CA TYR A 168 -3.90 21.38 -6.02
C TYR A 168 -4.60 22.44 -6.86
N ASN A 169 -5.91 22.56 -6.73
CA ASN A 169 -6.74 23.51 -7.50
C ASN A 169 -6.45 24.98 -7.15
N LYS A 170 -5.82 25.28 -6.03
CA LYS A 170 -5.32 26.62 -5.67
C LYS A 170 -3.95 26.96 -6.28
N SER A 171 -3.23 25.98 -6.81
CA SER A 171 -1.91 26.22 -7.44
C SER A 171 -2.07 27.11 -8.67
N LYS A 172 -1.17 28.11 -8.81
CA LYS A 172 -1.10 28.95 -10.00
C LYS A 172 -0.60 28.17 -11.23
N ASP A 173 0.11 27.08 -11.01
CA ASP A 173 0.74 26.26 -12.04
C ASP A 173 -0.21 25.17 -12.61
N LYS A 174 -1.38 24.98 -11.99
CA LYS A 174 -2.39 24.06 -12.52
C LYS A 174 -2.90 24.52 -13.87
N LYS A 175 -3.06 23.57 -14.80
CA LYS A 175 -3.69 23.83 -16.11
C LYS A 175 -5.12 23.27 -16.19
N LYS A 176 -5.49 22.37 -15.28
CA LYS A 176 -6.82 21.77 -15.19
C LYS A 176 -7.17 21.57 -13.71
N ASN A 177 -8.41 21.83 -13.35
CA ASN A 177 -8.93 21.51 -12.02
C ASN A 177 -9.06 20.00 -11.87
N PHE A 178 -8.86 19.52 -10.66
CA PHE A 178 -9.02 18.13 -10.30
C PHE A 178 -10.26 17.97 -9.40
N GLU A 179 -11.10 17.01 -9.75
CA GLU A 179 -12.22 16.56 -8.93
C GLU A 179 -11.92 15.17 -8.41
N VAL A 180 -12.11 14.96 -7.11
CA VAL A 180 -11.89 13.67 -6.46
C VAL A 180 -13.02 12.72 -6.79
N GLY A 181 -12.69 11.52 -7.17
CA GLY A 181 -13.64 10.41 -7.26
C GLY A 181 -14.30 10.11 -5.90
N LYS A 182 -15.48 9.52 -5.92
CA LYS A 182 -16.15 9.05 -4.70
C LYS A 182 -15.35 7.93 -4.06
N ASN A 183 -15.22 7.96 -2.73
CA ASN A 183 -14.73 6.80 -2.00
C ASN A 183 -15.77 5.67 -2.13
N LYS A 184 -15.31 4.51 -2.55
CA LYS A 184 -16.15 3.31 -2.70
C LYS A 184 -15.86 2.26 -1.63
N PHE A 185 -14.99 2.56 -0.68
CA PHE A 185 -14.69 1.72 0.48
C PHE A 185 -14.94 2.51 1.76
N HIS A 186 -16.09 2.34 2.36
CA HIS A 186 -16.53 3.07 3.55
C HIS A 186 -16.96 2.17 4.70
N ASN A 187 -16.91 0.84 4.52
CA ASN A 187 -17.25 -0.14 5.54
C ASN A 187 -16.36 -1.40 5.35
N SER A 188 -15.57 -1.76 6.37
CA SER A 188 -14.74 -2.96 6.39
C SER A 188 -15.47 -4.09 7.08
N ALA A 189 -15.81 -5.15 6.35
CA ALA A 189 -16.43 -6.33 6.91
C ALA A 189 -15.55 -7.02 7.95
N LEU A 190 -14.22 -7.02 7.75
CA LEU A 190 -13.26 -7.54 8.71
C LEU A 190 -13.26 -6.73 10.02
N GLY A 191 -13.25 -5.41 9.94
CA GLY A 191 -13.34 -4.54 11.11
C GLY A 191 -14.63 -4.76 11.89
N ARG A 192 -15.76 -4.89 11.18
CA ARG A 192 -17.06 -5.20 11.78
C ARG A 192 -17.12 -6.59 12.40
N TYR A 193 -16.49 -7.56 11.77
CA TYR A 193 -16.38 -8.92 12.31
C TYR A 193 -15.64 -8.94 13.65
N LEU A 194 -14.49 -8.29 13.74
CA LEU A 194 -13.74 -8.20 14.99
C LEU A 194 -14.54 -7.49 16.07
N SER A 195 -15.21 -6.38 15.74
CA SER A 195 -16.11 -5.67 16.65
C SER A 195 -17.25 -6.55 17.15
N MET A 196 -17.91 -7.27 16.24
CA MET A 196 -18.99 -8.21 16.58
C MET A 196 -18.54 -9.28 17.58
N LEU A 197 -17.35 -9.87 17.37
CA LEU A 197 -16.82 -10.89 18.26
C LEU A 197 -16.52 -10.31 19.66
N LEU A 198 -15.93 -9.13 19.74
CA LEU A 198 -15.63 -8.47 21.01
C LEU A 198 -16.91 -8.10 21.77
N TYR A 199 -17.90 -7.49 21.10
CA TYR A 199 -19.19 -7.18 21.74
C TYR A 199 -19.89 -8.43 22.24
N ARG A 200 -19.85 -9.53 21.46
CA ARG A 200 -20.40 -10.81 21.91
C ARG A 200 -19.66 -11.34 23.16
N ALA A 201 -18.34 -11.27 23.19
CA ALA A 201 -17.54 -11.70 24.33
C ALA A 201 -17.85 -10.90 25.60
N GLU A 202 -18.21 -9.63 25.46
CA GLU A 202 -18.67 -8.77 26.56
C GLU A 202 -20.16 -8.93 26.90
N GLY A 203 -20.90 -9.78 26.21
CA GLY A 203 -22.36 -9.95 26.38
C GLY A 203 -23.21 -8.82 25.79
N LYS A 204 -22.64 -7.90 25.03
CA LYS A 204 -23.31 -6.78 24.36
C LYS A 204 -23.94 -7.24 23.04
N MET A 205 -24.98 -8.07 23.14
CA MET A 205 -25.54 -8.77 21.97
C MET A 205 -26.22 -7.84 20.95
N ASP A 206 -26.79 -6.72 21.39
CA ASP A 206 -27.39 -5.74 20.46
C ASP A 206 -26.33 -5.05 19.62
N ASP A 207 -25.21 -4.64 20.20
CA ASP A 207 -24.08 -4.05 19.47
C ASP A 207 -23.46 -5.08 18.50
N ALA A 208 -23.32 -6.33 18.93
CA ALA A 208 -22.86 -7.42 18.07
C ALA A 208 -23.80 -7.66 16.87
N ARG A 209 -25.14 -7.55 17.07
CA ARG A 209 -26.13 -7.64 16.01
C ARG A 209 -26.01 -6.50 15.01
N ILE A 210 -25.81 -5.27 15.49
CA ILE A 210 -25.59 -4.10 14.63
C ILE A 210 -24.36 -4.30 13.74
N ASP A 211 -23.25 -4.80 14.27
CA ASP A 211 -22.05 -5.05 13.48
C ASP A 211 -22.24 -6.20 12.48
N ARG A 212 -22.96 -7.26 12.82
CA ARG A 212 -23.35 -8.30 11.86
C ARG A 212 -24.17 -7.72 10.71
N ASP A 213 -25.11 -6.84 10.99
CA ASP A 213 -25.95 -6.21 9.97
C ASP A 213 -25.12 -5.26 9.09
N ASN A 214 -24.15 -4.55 9.66
CA ASN A 214 -23.16 -3.75 8.93
C ASN A 214 -22.26 -4.62 8.02
N ILE A 215 -21.90 -5.85 8.43
CA ILE A 215 -21.21 -6.79 7.55
C ILE A 215 -22.09 -7.10 6.32
N ASN A 216 -23.37 -7.39 6.53
CA ASN A 216 -24.30 -7.66 5.42
C ASN A 216 -24.40 -6.46 4.46
N GLU A 217 -24.44 -5.24 4.98
CA GLU A 217 -24.48 -4.00 4.21
C GLU A 217 -23.23 -3.84 3.33
N ALA A 218 -22.04 -4.31 3.78
CA ALA A 218 -20.82 -4.24 2.99
C ALA A 218 -20.96 -4.96 1.63
N TRP A 219 -21.59 -6.14 1.58
CA TRP A 219 -21.88 -6.85 0.33
C TRP A 219 -22.89 -6.16 -0.56
N GLN A 220 -23.90 -5.50 0.03
CA GLN A 220 -24.92 -4.79 -0.73
C GLN A 220 -24.39 -3.51 -1.37
N LEU A 221 -23.65 -2.70 -0.61
CA LEU A 221 -23.23 -1.37 -1.06
C LEU A 221 -21.86 -1.33 -1.74
N GLN A 222 -21.04 -2.35 -1.53
CA GLN A 222 -19.65 -2.38 -2.01
C GLN A 222 -19.35 -3.65 -2.84
N ALA A 223 -20.29 -4.08 -3.67
CA ALA A 223 -20.19 -5.30 -4.48
C ALA A 223 -18.96 -5.35 -5.40
N HIS A 224 -18.35 -4.21 -5.75
CA HIS A 224 -17.10 -4.15 -6.51
C HIS A 224 -15.87 -4.61 -5.70
N ILE A 225 -15.92 -4.55 -4.35
CA ILE A 225 -14.91 -5.09 -3.42
C ILE A 225 -15.32 -6.50 -2.97
N TYR A 226 -16.57 -6.65 -2.50
CA TYR A 226 -17.13 -7.89 -1.94
C TYR A 226 -17.85 -8.72 -3.02
N ASN A 227 -17.17 -9.02 -4.14
CA ASN A 227 -17.71 -9.82 -5.24
C ASN A 227 -17.39 -11.33 -5.10
N PHE A 228 -17.40 -11.83 -3.88
CA PHE A 228 -17.23 -13.22 -3.51
C PHE A 228 -18.36 -13.65 -2.58
N ALA A 229 -18.53 -14.95 -2.34
CA ALA A 229 -19.57 -15.47 -1.47
C ALA A 229 -19.48 -14.85 -0.06
N LYS A 230 -20.61 -14.35 0.43
CA LYS A 230 -20.69 -13.81 1.79
C LYS A 230 -20.60 -14.96 2.80
N PRO A 231 -19.80 -14.82 3.88
CA PRO A 231 -19.82 -15.77 4.99
C PRO A 231 -21.23 -15.91 5.59
N ASP A 232 -21.53 -17.10 6.08
CA ASP A 232 -22.77 -17.35 6.80
C ASP A 232 -22.64 -16.95 8.27
N PHE A 233 -23.39 -15.94 8.68
CA PHE A 233 -23.41 -15.43 10.06
C PHE A 233 -24.64 -15.84 10.86
N THR A 234 -25.44 -16.81 10.34
CA THR A 234 -26.74 -17.17 10.93
C THR A 234 -26.61 -17.59 12.38
N ASN A 235 -25.60 -18.36 12.72
CA ASN A 235 -25.42 -18.96 14.05
C ASN A 235 -24.45 -18.20 14.97
N TYR A 236 -23.76 -17.15 14.48
CA TYR A 236 -22.72 -16.46 15.23
C TYR A 236 -23.21 -15.83 16.54
N LEU A 237 -24.48 -15.39 16.58
CA LEU A 237 -25.06 -14.75 17.76
C LEU A 237 -26.02 -15.67 18.55
N ASN A 238 -26.16 -16.94 18.13
CA ASN A 238 -26.98 -17.89 18.86
C ASN A 238 -26.33 -18.24 20.20
N ILE A 239 -27.18 -18.36 21.23
CA ILE A 239 -26.76 -18.87 22.54
C ILE A 239 -26.65 -20.39 22.42
N THR A 240 -25.52 -20.94 22.88
CA THR A 240 -25.24 -22.38 22.85
C THR A 240 -24.60 -22.80 24.17
N ASP A 241 -24.73 -24.07 24.51
CA ASP A 241 -24.02 -24.66 25.65
C ASP A 241 -22.57 -25.01 25.33
N LYS A 242 -22.19 -24.97 24.09
CA LYS A 242 -20.82 -25.18 23.59
C LYS A 242 -19.99 -23.90 23.64
N ALA A 243 -18.70 -24.05 23.49
CA ALA A 243 -17.79 -22.96 23.27
C ALA A 243 -17.72 -22.61 21.77
N LYS A 244 -17.57 -21.36 21.43
CA LYS A 244 -17.38 -20.86 20.05
C LYS A 244 -15.92 -20.62 19.79
N LEU A 245 -15.33 -21.43 18.94
CA LEU A 245 -13.97 -21.32 18.45
C LEU A 245 -13.99 -20.50 17.16
N ASN A 246 -13.34 -19.34 17.15
CA ASN A 246 -13.22 -18.49 15.99
C ASN A 246 -11.81 -18.61 15.41
N VAL A 247 -11.70 -18.75 14.11
CA VAL A 247 -10.43 -18.76 13.40
C VAL A 247 -10.44 -17.68 12.31
N ILE A 248 -9.37 -16.89 12.27
CA ILE A 248 -9.09 -15.95 11.19
C ILE A 248 -7.79 -16.36 10.49
N ALA A 249 -7.82 -16.47 9.17
CA ALA A 249 -6.65 -16.79 8.38
C ALA A 249 -6.36 -15.69 7.36
N PHE A 250 -5.13 -15.20 7.37
CA PHE A 250 -4.62 -14.24 6.40
C PHE A 250 -3.81 -14.95 5.32
N SER A 251 -4.08 -14.64 4.06
CA SER A 251 -3.50 -15.36 2.94
C SER A 251 -3.09 -14.47 1.78
N GLY A 252 -2.05 -14.89 1.04
CA GLY A 252 -1.49 -14.12 -0.06
C GLY A 252 -0.87 -12.81 0.41
N ARG A 253 -0.48 -11.95 -0.52
CA ARG A 253 0.16 -10.65 -0.22
C ARG A 253 -0.54 -9.54 -0.95
N ALA A 254 -0.73 -8.40 -0.28
CA ALA A 254 -1.28 -7.17 -0.85
C ALA A 254 -0.49 -6.72 -2.11
N PRO A 255 -1.08 -5.87 -2.97
CA PRO A 255 -0.47 -5.45 -4.22
C PRO A 255 0.91 -4.81 -4.04
N ASP A 256 1.72 -4.90 -5.08
CA ASP A 256 2.97 -4.15 -5.19
C ASP A 256 2.78 -2.93 -6.10
N LYS A 257 3.57 -1.88 -5.95
CA LYS A 257 3.63 -0.76 -6.87
C LYS A 257 4.65 -1.01 -7.98
N LYS A 258 4.24 -0.74 -9.20
CA LYS A 258 5.09 -0.76 -10.40
C LYS A 258 5.04 0.60 -11.10
N ALA A 259 6.08 0.90 -11.87
CA ALA A 259 6.13 2.09 -12.69
C ALA A 259 5.53 1.82 -14.07
N ASN A 260 4.67 2.73 -14.53
CA ASN A 260 4.28 2.83 -15.93
C ASN A 260 4.99 4.03 -16.55
N THR A 261 5.71 3.81 -17.63
CA THR A 261 6.44 4.86 -18.34
C THR A 261 5.55 5.46 -19.42
N LEU A 262 5.45 6.77 -19.40
CA LEU A 262 4.65 7.58 -20.31
C LEU A 262 5.53 8.59 -21.02
N TYR A 263 5.14 8.93 -22.26
CA TYR A 263 5.82 9.92 -23.07
C TYR A 263 4.86 11.06 -23.41
N ILE A 264 5.34 12.29 -23.32
CA ILE A 264 4.62 13.47 -23.74
C ILE A 264 5.28 13.96 -25.02
N HIS A 265 4.48 14.14 -26.07
CA HIS A 265 4.81 14.94 -27.25
C HIS A 265 3.96 16.20 -27.24
N THR A 266 4.58 17.36 -27.53
CA THR A 266 3.86 18.63 -27.50
C THR A 266 3.54 19.12 -28.90
N GLU A 267 2.29 19.54 -29.10
CA GLU A 267 1.81 20.30 -30.24
C GLU A 267 1.37 21.71 -29.79
N LYS A 268 0.96 22.57 -30.72
CA LYS A 268 0.45 23.89 -30.37
C LYS A 268 -0.80 23.73 -29.48
N ASP A 269 -0.75 24.29 -28.28
CA ASP A 269 -1.83 24.27 -27.28
C ASP A 269 -2.30 22.85 -26.85
N LEU A 270 -1.46 21.81 -27.08
CA LEU A 270 -1.84 20.42 -26.86
C LEU A 270 -0.67 19.57 -26.37
N LEU A 271 -0.94 18.69 -25.39
CA LEU A 271 -0.08 17.57 -25.04
C LEU A 271 -0.66 16.27 -25.59
N LEU A 272 0.17 15.47 -26.24
CA LEU A 272 -0.15 14.10 -26.65
C LEU A 272 0.59 13.15 -25.72
N ILE A 273 -0.15 12.43 -24.89
CA ILE A 273 0.44 11.47 -23.94
C ILE A 273 0.32 10.08 -24.53
N ALA A 274 1.48 9.44 -24.70
CA ALA A 274 1.59 8.10 -25.23
C ALA A 274 1.90 7.10 -24.11
N THR A 275 1.15 5.99 -24.05
CA THR A 275 1.49 4.81 -23.27
C THR A 275 2.15 3.78 -24.16
N THR A 276 3.19 3.13 -23.65
CA THR A 276 3.89 2.07 -24.39
C THR A 276 3.85 0.78 -23.58
N LYS A 277 3.62 -0.35 -24.26
CA LYS A 277 3.84 -1.69 -23.71
C LYS A 277 5.18 -2.23 -24.19
N GLU A 278 5.88 -2.91 -23.31
CA GLU A 278 7.03 -3.71 -23.66
C GLU A 278 6.60 -4.86 -24.60
N GLY A 279 6.96 -4.75 -25.88
CA GLY A 279 6.72 -5.79 -26.86
C GLY A 279 7.83 -6.86 -26.83
N THR A 280 7.63 -7.95 -27.58
CA THR A 280 8.66 -8.97 -27.82
C THR A 280 9.95 -8.36 -28.38
N LYS A 281 11.10 -8.68 -27.82
CA LYS A 281 12.44 -8.19 -28.19
C LYS A 281 12.76 -6.73 -27.81
N GLY A 282 12.17 -6.20 -26.70
CA GLY A 282 12.50 -4.86 -26.22
C GLY A 282 11.98 -3.70 -27.08
N LYS A 283 11.14 -3.96 -28.07
CA LYS A 283 10.45 -2.91 -28.84
C LYS A 283 9.28 -2.38 -28.02
N GLN A 284 9.23 -1.07 -27.82
CA GLN A 284 8.08 -0.41 -27.20
C GLN A 284 7.00 -0.23 -28.26
N ASN A 285 5.86 -0.90 -28.06
CA ASN A 285 4.68 -0.71 -28.89
C ASN A 285 3.79 0.37 -28.27
N LEU A 286 3.38 1.33 -29.11
CA LEU A 286 2.45 2.37 -28.71
C LEU A 286 1.07 1.76 -28.45
N GLU A 287 0.50 2.03 -27.27
CA GLU A 287 -0.78 1.42 -26.84
C GLU A 287 -1.96 2.41 -26.96
N SER A 288 -1.74 3.67 -26.62
CA SER A 288 -2.78 4.69 -26.71
C SER A 288 -2.20 6.11 -26.75
N PHE A 289 -2.99 7.01 -27.36
CA PHE A 289 -2.77 8.45 -27.27
C PHE A 289 -3.88 9.11 -26.49
N ASN A 290 -3.51 9.96 -25.52
CA ASN A 290 -4.46 10.75 -24.77
C ASN A 290 -4.14 12.25 -24.97
N PRO A 291 -4.96 13.00 -25.73
CA PRO A 291 -4.75 14.43 -25.94
C PRO A 291 -5.22 15.22 -24.71
N ILE A 292 -4.39 16.12 -24.21
CA ILE A 292 -4.72 17.04 -23.11
C ILE A 292 -4.53 18.48 -23.63
N PRO A 293 -5.60 19.31 -23.69
CA PRO A 293 -5.49 20.72 -23.99
C PRO A 293 -4.55 21.42 -22.99
N TRP A 294 -3.58 22.18 -23.53
CA TRP A 294 -2.58 22.86 -22.71
C TRP A 294 -2.24 24.20 -23.32
N LYS A 295 -2.99 25.22 -22.95
CA LYS A 295 -2.86 26.57 -23.47
C LYS A 295 -1.42 27.09 -23.44
N ASP A 296 -0.99 27.78 -24.45
CA ASP A 296 0.33 28.39 -24.64
C ASP A 296 1.49 27.37 -24.79
N MET A 297 1.18 26.08 -25.02
CA MET A 297 2.18 25.09 -25.35
C MET A 297 2.74 25.29 -26.75
N LYS A 298 4.08 25.18 -26.87
CA LYS A 298 4.77 25.18 -28.15
C LYS A 298 4.98 23.73 -28.63
N LYS A 299 4.94 23.54 -29.93
CA LYS A 299 5.23 22.28 -30.60
C LYS A 299 6.70 21.87 -30.47
N GLY A 300 6.95 20.55 -30.44
CA GLY A 300 8.26 19.95 -30.65
C GLY A 300 9.04 19.58 -29.39
N TYR A 301 8.44 19.60 -28.23
CA TYR A 301 9.06 19.07 -27.01
C TYR A 301 8.66 17.61 -26.78
N HIS A 302 9.61 16.83 -26.27
CA HIS A 302 9.42 15.44 -25.88
C HIS A 302 9.88 15.26 -24.43
N PHE A 303 9.01 14.68 -23.60
CA PHE A 303 9.32 14.41 -22.21
C PHE A 303 8.97 12.97 -21.87
N LYS A 304 9.68 12.38 -20.94
CA LYS A 304 9.42 11.06 -20.37
C LYS A 304 9.16 11.20 -18.90
N PHE A 305 8.17 10.46 -18.38
CA PHE A 305 7.86 10.44 -16.96
C PHE A 305 7.30 9.06 -16.56
N GLN A 306 7.29 8.81 -15.27
CA GLN A 306 6.74 7.58 -14.71
C GLN A 306 5.62 7.89 -13.71
N ILE A 307 4.57 7.08 -13.75
CA ILE A 307 3.51 7.06 -12.75
C ILE A 307 3.46 5.69 -12.07
N PRO A 308 3.14 5.63 -10.76
CA PRO A 308 2.93 4.36 -10.09
C PRO A 308 1.56 3.78 -10.44
N TYR A 309 1.49 2.45 -10.48
CA TYR A 309 0.22 1.71 -10.51
C TYR A 309 0.31 0.51 -9.56
N MET A 310 -0.83 0.07 -9.05
CA MET A 310 -0.90 -1.13 -8.20
C MET A 310 -0.96 -2.39 -9.07
N LYS A 311 -0.10 -3.35 -8.76
CA LYS A 311 -0.08 -4.67 -9.41
C LYS A 311 -0.33 -5.76 -8.36
N THR A 312 -1.39 -6.55 -8.57
CA THR A 312 -1.72 -7.69 -7.73
C THR A 312 -0.61 -8.74 -7.76
N ARG A 313 -0.47 -9.46 -6.65
CA ARG A 313 0.45 -10.59 -6.54
C ARG A 313 -0.35 -11.88 -6.65
N LYS A 314 0.14 -12.81 -7.47
CA LYS A 314 -0.53 -14.10 -7.65
C LYS A 314 -0.35 -14.94 -6.39
N SER A 315 -1.46 -15.51 -5.89
CA SER A 315 -1.46 -16.55 -4.87
C SER A 315 -2.09 -17.82 -5.44
N ASN A 316 -1.53 -18.95 -5.07
CA ASN A 316 -2.04 -20.26 -5.46
C ASN A 316 -3.02 -20.86 -4.44
N ILE A 317 -3.31 -20.17 -3.33
CA ILE A 317 -4.23 -20.63 -2.30
C ILE A 317 -5.66 -20.65 -2.87
N GLY A 318 -6.30 -21.82 -2.78
CA GLY A 318 -7.66 -22.04 -3.24
C GLY A 318 -8.68 -22.31 -2.13
N ARG A 319 -8.23 -22.95 -1.03
CA ARG A 319 -9.08 -23.34 0.12
C ARG A 319 -8.25 -23.31 1.40
N ILE A 320 -8.90 -23.00 2.52
CA ILE A 320 -8.32 -23.04 3.85
C ILE A 320 -9.27 -23.80 4.76
N GLU A 321 -8.76 -24.78 5.50
CA GLU A 321 -9.53 -25.70 6.33
C GLU A 321 -8.99 -25.68 7.77
N VAL A 322 -9.91 -25.73 8.74
CA VAL A 322 -9.58 -25.94 10.16
C VAL A 322 -9.77 -27.39 10.52
N LEU A 323 -8.79 -27.95 11.20
CA LEU A 323 -8.89 -29.23 11.88
C LEU A 323 -8.92 -28.99 13.38
N VAL A 324 -9.83 -29.69 14.06
CA VAL A 324 -9.91 -29.75 15.53
C VAL A 324 -9.73 -31.21 15.93
N ASP A 325 -8.75 -31.46 16.81
CA ASP A 325 -8.41 -32.82 17.30
C ASP A 325 -8.15 -33.82 16.16
N GLY A 326 -7.49 -33.33 15.09
CA GLY A 326 -7.14 -34.12 13.92
C GLY A 326 -8.28 -34.32 12.89
N ASN A 327 -9.51 -33.93 13.20
CA ASN A 327 -10.68 -34.07 12.32
C ASN A 327 -10.95 -32.78 11.56
N SER A 328 -11.37 -32.89 10.28
CA SER A 328 -11.85 -31.75 9.50
C SER A 328 -13.09 -31.15 10.15
N ALA A 329 -13.03 -29.88 10.51
CA ALA A 329 -14.10 -29.22 11.25
C ALA A 329 -14.85 -28.20 10.39
N SER A 330 -14.15 -27.36 9.63
CA SER A 330 -14.77 -26.34 8.77
C SER A 330 -13.81 -25.79 7.74
N ASP A 331 -14.33 -25.34 6.59
CA ASP A 331 -13.63 -24.48 5.65
C ASP A 331 -13.81 -23.02 6.05
N LEU A 332 -12.76 -22.21 5.89
CA LEU A 332 -12.83 -20.78 6.12
C LEU A 332 -13.45 -20.06 4.91
N GLN A 333 -14.33 -19.12 5.20
CA GLN A 333 -14.99 -18.27 4.22
C GLN A 333 -14.32 -16.89 4.17
N GLN A 334 -14.09 -16.36 2.96
CA GLN A 334 -13.45 -15.05 2.80
C GLN A 334 -14.34 -13.94 3.36
N ILE A 335 -13.78 -13.10 4.26
CA ILE A 335 -14.46 -11.95 4.87
C ILE A 335 -14.01 -10.62 4.25
N GLU A 336 -12.74 -10.53 3.85
CA GLU A 336 -12.18 -9.29 3.32
C GLU A 336 -11.25 -9.58 2.13
N ASN A 337 -11.23 -8.66 1.16
CA ASN A 337 -10.27 -8.66 0.07
C ASN A 337 -9.40 -7.40 0.14
N ILE A 338 -8.34 -7.45 0.95
CA ILE A 338 -7.41 -6.35 1.20
C ILE A 338 -6.73 -5.90 -0.11
N GLU A 339 -6.44 -6.84 -1.02
CA GLU A 339 -5.90 -6.54 -2.34
C GLU A 339 -6.84 -5.61 -3.13
N LYS A 340 -8.15 -5.89 -3.14
CA LYS A 340 -9.13 -5.04 -3.83
C LYS A 340 -9.29 -3.70 -3.15
N VAL A 341 -9.30 -3.67 -1.82
CA VAL A 341 -9.34 -2.42 -1.06
C VAL A 341 -8.13 -1.55 -1.40
N ALA A 342 -6.93 -2.13 -1.47
CA ALA A 342 -5.73 -1.40 -1.87
C ALA A 342 -5.85 -0.80 -3.29
N LEU A 343 -6.39 -1.56 -4.24
CA LEU A 343 -6.65 -1.08 -5.61
C LEU A 343 -7.68 0.05 -5.63
N GLU A 344 -8.81 -0.10 -4.93
CA GLU A 344 -9.90 0.90 -4.94
C GLU A 344 -9.48 2.20 -4.24
N THR A 345 -8.80 2.13 -3.10
CA THR A 345 -8.32 3.34 -2.41
C THR A 345 -7.23 4.05 -3.21
N PHE A 346 -6.38 3.32 -3.94
CA PHE A 346 -5.37 3.92 -4.82
C PHE A 346 -6.01 4.69 -5.99
N LYS A 347 -7.09 4.15 -6.59
CA LYS A 347 -7.82 4.82 -7.69
C LYS A 347 -8.32 6.20 -7.34
N ILE A 348 -8.60 6.49 -6.05
CA ILE A 348 -9.06 7.82 -5.62
C ILE A 348 -7.99 8.89 -5.85
N LYS A 349 -6.72 8.57 -5.61
CA LYS A 349 -5.59 9.49 -5.71
C LYS A 349 -4.83 9.42 -7.04
N GLU A 350 -4.98 8.35 -7.80
CA GLU A 350 -4.27 8.11 -9.07
C GLU A 350 -4.41 9.28 -10.06
N PRO A 351 -5.60 9.85 -10.32
CA PRO A 351 -5.74 10.99 -11.23
C PRO A 351 -5.02 12.24 -10.73
N LEU A 352 -4.95 12.48 -9.42
CA LEU A 352 -4.19 13.60 -8.85
C LEU A 352 -2.68 13.39 -9.04
N ILE A 353 -2.18 12.17 -8.82
CA ILE A 353 -0.78 11.81 -9.08
C ILE A 353 -0.45 12.06 -10.56
N TYR A 354 -1.32 11.63 -11.46
CA TYR A 354 -1.18 11.80 -12.90
C TYR A 354 -1.06 13.28 -13.29
N LEU A 355 -2.01 14.13 -12.88
CA LEU A 355 -2.02 15.55 -13.17
C LEU A 355 -0.83 16.30 -12.57
N LYS A 356 -0.46 16.01 -11.34
CA LYS A 356 0.74 16.57 -10.68
C LYS A 356 2.00 16.22 -11.48
N THR A 357 2.15 14.97 -11.85
CA THR A 357 3.34 14.49 -12.56
C THR A 357 3.45 15.11 -13.95
N ILE A 358 2.36 15.18 -14.74
CA ILE A 358 2.36 15.86 -16.03
C ILE A 358 2.73 17.34 -15.87
N THR A 359 2.07 18.06 -14.97
CA THR A 359 2.33 19.48 -14.74
C THR A 359 3.81 19.70 -14.41
N ARG A 360 4.35 18.93 -13.51
CA ARG A 360 5.75 19.00 -13.08
C ARG A 360 6.71 18.65 -14.23
N THR A 361 6.46 17.58 -14.97
CA THR A 361 7.30 17.15 -16.10
C THR A 361 7.37 18.23 -17.18
N VAL A 362 6.23 18.77 -17.53
CA VAL A 362 6.14 19.85 -18.54
C VAL A 362 6.88 21.10 -18.06
N MET A 363 6.66 21.54 -16.82
CA MET A 363 7.33 22.74 -16.29
C MET A 363 8.86 22.56 -16.21
N LYS A 364 9.34 21.42 -15.72
CA LYS A 364 10.77 21.12 -15.68
C LYS A 364 11.39 21.01 -17.06
N GLY A 365 10.69 20.36 -17.99
CA GLY A 365 11.14 20.20 -19.36
C GLY A 365 11.24 21.54 -20.09
N LEU A 366 10.25 22.42 -19.93
CA LEU A 366 10.29 23.77 -20.52
C LEU A 366 11.41 24.64 -19.90
N PHE A 367 11.62 24.53 -18.58
CA PHE A 367 12.70 25.23 -17.90
C PHE A 367 14.09 24.74 -18.37
N ALA A 368 14.27 23.42 -18.50
CA ALA A 368 15.47 22.81 -19.02
C ALA A 368 15.75 23.24 -20.48
N ALA A 369 14.71 23.25 -21.33
CA ALA A 369 14.82 23.71 -22.71
C ALA A 369 15.23 25.18 -22.81
N LYS A 370 14.66 26.06 -21.97
CA LYS A 370 15.05 27.47 -21.90
C LYS A 370 16.51 27.64 -21.48
N ARG A 371 16.95 26.94 -20.42
CA ARG A 371 18.37 26.96 -20.01
C ARG A 371 19.31 26.46 -21.08
N LYS A 372 18.93 25.41 -21.80
CA LYS A 372 19.69 24.86 -22.93
C LYS A 372 19.90 25.91 -24.01
N GLN A 373 18.84 26.63 -24.41
CA GLN A 373 18.93 27.72 -25.41
C GLN A 373 19.84 28.88 -24.91
N GLU A 374 19.77 29.25 -23.63
CA GLU A 374 20.63 30.28 -23.04
C GLU A 374 22.10 29.85 -22.98
N MET A 375 22.37 28.56 -22.66
CA MET A 375 23.73 28.01 -22.67
C MET A 375 24.29 27.89 -24.09
N GLU A 376 23.48 27.47 -25.07
CA GLU A 376 23.89 27.42 -26.50
C GLU A 376 24.32 28.77 -27.03
N LYS A 377 23.65 29.84 -26.64
CA LYS A 377 24.03 31.22 -27.00
C LYS A 377 25.37 31.69 -26.35
N LYS A 378 25.76 31.07 -25.24
CA LYS A 378 26.98 31.43 -24.49
C LYS A 378 28.18 30.55 -24.81
N ILE A 379 27.99 29.37 -25.43
CA ILE A 379 29.04 28.39 -25.69
C ILE A 379 29.35 28.35 -27.17
N ASN A 380 30.47 28.95 -27.56
CA ASN A 380 30.97 28.92 -28.96
C ASN A 380 31.50 27.55 -29.41
N ASN A 381 31.50 26.55 -28.53
CA ASN A 381 32.03 25.21 -28.86
C ASN A 381 30.90 24.16 -28.97
N LYS A 382 30.71 23.64 -30.17
CA LYS A 382 29.66 22.65 -30.50
C LYS A 382 29.73 21.37 -29.64
N LEU A 383 30.93 20.93 -29.25
CA LEU A 383 31.12 19.72 -28.46
C LEU A 383 30.67 19.89 -27.00
N LEU A 384 30.99 21.05 -26.41
CA LEU A 384 30.53 21.41 -25.06
C LEU A 384 29.02 21.64 -25.01
N GLY A 385 28.43 22.22 -26.07
CA GLY A 385 27.00 22.36 -26.20
C GLY A 385 26.27 21.01 -26.27
N PHE A 386 26.83 20.04 -26.98
CA PHE A 386 26.28 18.68 -27.06
C PHE A 386 26.34 17.95 -25.70
N ALA A 387 27.46 18.02 -24.98
CA ALA A 387 27.60 17.42 -23.66
C ALA A 387 26.61 18.05 -22.63
N ALA A 388 26.41 19.37 -22.69
CA ALA A 388 25.43 20.06 -21.87
C ALA A 388 23.98 19.64 -22.16
N ARG A 389 23.65 19.33 -23.42
CA ARG A 389 22.34 18.77 -23.82
C ARG A 389 22.09 17.42 -23.17
N LEU A 390 23.00 16.47 -23.35
CA LEU A 390 22.89 15.13 -22.77
C LEU A 390 22.73 15.16 -21.26
N ALA A 391 23.49 16.00 -20.57
CA ALA A 391 23.39 16.16 -19.12
C ALA A 391 22.02 16.71 -18.68
N THR A 392 21.45 17.67 -19.42
CA THR A 392 20.16 18.28 -19.08
C THR A 392 19.01 17.31 -19.29
N ASP A 393 19.02 16.57 -20.39
CA ASP A 393 17.96 15.58 -20.70
C ASP A 393 18.00 14.41 -19.70
N ALA A 394 19.19 13.93 -19.34
CA ALA A 394 19.36 12.89 -18.31
C ALA A 394 18.87 13.33 -16.93
N ILE A 395 19.06 14.59 -16.56
CA ILE A 395 18.57 15.14 -15.27
C ILE A 395 17.04 15.15 -15.22
N VAL A 396 16.37 15.58 -16.30
CA VAL A 396 14.88 15.58 -16.33
C VAL A 396 14.34 14.17 -16.24
N ASP A 397 14.87 13.22 -17.00
CA ASP A 397 14.47 11.80 -16.97
C ASP A 397 14.70 11.17 -15.59
N ALA A 398 15.83 11.46 -14.95
CA ALA A 398 16.18 10.91 -13.64
C ALA A 398 15.28 11.44 -12.49
N THR A 399 14.69 12.63 -12.66
CA THR A 399 13.89 13.27 -11.58
C THR A 399 12.40 12.94 -11.63
N GLU A 400 11.90 12.36 -12.72
CA GLU A 400 10.48 12.07 -12.92
C GLU A 400 10.16 10.56 -12.81
N ASN A 401 10.81 9.90 -11.85
CA ASN A 401 10.51 8.51 -11.52
C ASN A 401 9.27 8.38 -10.60
N ALA A 402 8.52 7.30 -10.79
CA ALA A 402 7.38 6.98 -9.94
C ALA A 402 7.80 6.69 -8.49
N ASP A 403 6.98 7.07 -7.52
CA ASP A 403 7.12 6.63 -6.13
C ASP A 403 6.58 5.19 -5.98
N LEU A 404 7.49 4.24 -5.83
CA LEU A 404 7.19 2.81 -5.71
C LEU A 404 7.23 2.30 -4.27
N ARG A 405 7.36 3.19 -3.28
CA ARG A 405 7.35 2.82 -1.86
C ARG A 405 5.97 2.28 -1.47
N ILE A 406 5.97 1.16 -0.79
CA ILE A 406 4.80 0.44 -0.28
C ILE A 406 5.28 -0.64 0.69
N SER A 407 4.53 -0.90 1.76
CA SER A 407 4.79 -2.07 2.60
C SER A 407 4.50 -3.38 1.85
N ARG A 408 5.33 -4.38 2.08
CA ARG A 408 5.20 -5.69 1.42
C ARG A 408 4.59 -6.76 2.31
N PHE A 409 4.24 -6.40 3.55
CA PHE A 409 3.91 -7.35 4.61
C PHE A 409 2.41 -7.47 4.90
N PHE A 410 1.55 -6.68 4.24
CA PHE A 410 0.11 -6.88 4.35
C PHE A 410 -0.36 -8.10 3.55
N PRO A 411 -1.32 -8.88 4.09
CA PRO A 411 -1.94 -9.99 3.36
C PRO A 411 -2.87 -9.47 2.25
N ALA A 412 -3.19 -10.36 1.30
CA ALA A 412 -4.14 -10.05 0.23
C ALA A 412 -5.59 -10.26 0.66
N LYS A 413 -5.84 -11.25 1.51
CA LYS A 413 -7.18 -11.68 1.92
C LYS A 413 -7.21 -12.09 3.37
N SER A 414 -8.39 -11.94 3.99
CA SER A 414 -8.71 -12.61 5.24
C SER A 414 -9.91 -13.52 5.07
N SER A 415 -9.89 -14.67 5.75
CA SER A 415 -10.95 -15.68 5.77
C SER A 415 -11.24 -16.06 7.20
N ILE A 416 -12.48 -16.40 7.50
CA ILE A 416 -12.95 -16.69 8.86
C ILE A 416 -13.79 -17.96 8.90
N THR A 417 -13.86 -18.54 10.08
CA THR A 417 -14.89 -19.54 10.44
C THR A 417 -15.16 -19.50 11.93
N GLU A 418 -16.33 -19.96 12.31
CA GLU A 418 -16.71 -20.24 13.69
C GLU A 418 -17.12 -21.70 13.81
N ILE A 419 -16.64 -22.39 14.85
CA ILE A 419 -16.87 -23.80 15.11
C ILE A 419 -17.36 -23.93 16.54
N GLU A 420 -18.46 -24.66 16.75
CA GLU A 420 -18.90 -25.03 18.10
C GLU A 420 -18.19 -26.28 18.57
N VAL A 421 -17.47 -26.16 19.69
CA VAL A 421 -16.76 -27.27 20.36
C VAL A 421 -17.17 -27.37 21.83
N ASN A 422 -16.95 -28.50 22.44
CA ASN A 422 -17.09 -28.59 23.90
C ASN A 422 -16.00 -27.73 24.55
N PRO A 423 -16.29 -27.05 25.69
CA PRO A 423 -15.23 -26.37 26.43
C PRO A 423 -14.10 -27.32 26.85
N GLY A 424 -12.85 -26.91 26.67
CA GLY A 424 -11.70 -27.75 26.99
C GLY A 424 -10.49 -27.48 26.10
N ILE A 425 -9.50 -28.34 26.18
CA ILE A 425 -8.27 -28.28 25.39
C ILE A 425 -8.53 -28.99 24.07
N HIS A 426 -8.24 -28.30 22.97
CA HIS A 426 -8.34 -28.79 21.59
C HIS A 426 -7.08 -28.54 20.81
N ASN A 427 -6.61 -29.52 20.05
CA ASN A 427 -5.53 -29.35 19.10
C ASN A 427 -6.05 -28.73 17.81
N ILE A 428 -5.51 -27.57 17.43
CA ILE A 428 -6.00 -26.78 16.29
C ILE A 428 -4.93 -26.71 15.21
N LYS A 429 -5.29 -27.11 13.97
CA LYS A 429 -4.44 -26.99 12.78
C LYS A 429 -5.19 -26.33 11.64
N ILE A 430 -4.48 -25.48 10.89
CA ILE A 430 -5.01 -24.80 9.74
C ILE A 430 -4.28 -25.32 8.49
N LYS A 431 -5.04 -25.88 7.53
CA LYS A 431 -4.48 -26.38 6.26
C LYS A 431 -4.79 -25.43 5.12
N TYR A 432 -3.75 -25.06 4.40
CA TYR A 432 -3.85 -24.25 3.18
C TYR A 432 -3.68 -25.15 1.97
N TYR A 433 -4.66 -25.12 1.06
CA TYR A 433 -4.66 -25.90 -0.16
C TYR A 433 -4.49 -25.00 -1.38
N SER A 434 -3.80 -25.51 -2.37
CA SER A 434 -3.72 -24.89 -3.68
C SER A 434 -5.04 -25.00 -4.44
N LYS A 435 -5.14 -24.27 -5.54
CA LYS A 435 -6.32 -24.30 -6.43
C LYS A 435 -6.58 -25.69 -7.04
N ASN A 436 -5.57 -26.54 -7.11
CA ASN A 436 -5.71 -27.94 -7.59
C ASN A 436 -5.89 -28.96 -6.45
N GLY A 437 -6.07 -28.50 -5.19
CA GLY A 437 -6.34 -29.34 -4.02
C GLY A 437 -5.11 -29.89 -3.30
N SER A 438 -3.88 -29.61 -3.76
CA SER A 438 -2.67 -30.05 -3.04
C SER A 438 -2.45 -29.20 -1.79
N ILE A 439 -1.96 -29.81 -0.72
CA ILE A 439 -1.60 -29.09 0.52
C ILE A 439 -0.36 -28.24 0.22
N LEU A 440 -0.46 -26.93 0.50
CA LEU A 440 0.63 -25.97 0.40
C LEU A 440 1.35 -25.78 1.74
N PHE A 441 0.56 -25.74 2.82
CA PHE A 441 1.07 -25.44 4.16
C PHE A 441 0.10 -25.93 5.22
N ILE A 442 0.64 -26.35 6.37
CA ILE A 442 -0.13 -26.67 7.59
C ILE A 442 0.42 -25.79 8.70
N ASP A 443 -0.43 -24.95 9.26
CA ASP A 443 -0.15 -24.19 10.47
C ASP A 443 -0.65 -24.97 11.69
N ASP A 444 0.27 -25.47 12.49
CA ASP A 444 -0.04 -26.20 13.73
C ASP A 444 -0.06 -25.20 14.89
N LEU A 445 -1.25 -24.78 15.30
CA LEU A 445 -1.43 -23.86 16.42
C LEU A 445 -1.27 -24.55 17.78
N GLY A 446 -1.16 -25.89 17.77
CA GLY A 446 -1.04 -26.69 18.99
C GLY A 446 -2.32 -26.78 19.82
N ASP A 447 -2.15 -27.11 21.08
CA ASP A 447 -3.26 -27.26 22.02
C ASP A 447 -3.71 -25.89 22.55
N LYS A 448 -5.01 -25.61 22.41
CA LYS A 448 -5.65 -24.36 22.83
C LYS A 448 -6.76 -24.65 23.84
N ASN A 449 -6.80 -23.90 24.94
CA ASN A 449 -7.91 -23.96 25.88
C ASN A 449 -9.07 -23.10 25.37
N VAL A 450 -10.15 -23.76 24.92
CA VAL A 450 -11.35 -23.09 24.40
C VAL A 450 -12.39 -23.03 25.52
N THR A 451 -12.76 -21.82 25.91
CA THR A 451 -13.68 -21.58 27.04
C THR A 451 -15.09 -21.24 26.54
N LYS A 452 -16.11 -21.58 27.31
CA LYS A 452 -17.52 -21.26 26.98
C LYS A 452 -17.78 -19.76 26.95
N SER A 453 -17.10 -18.98 27.81
CA SER A 453 -17.20 -17.53 27.92
C SER A 453 -15.92 -16.87 27.42
N GLY A 454 -16.04 -15.65 26.92
CA GLY A 454 -14.92 -14.87 26.41
C GLY A 454 -14.71 -15.04 24.91
N LEU A 455 -13.57 -14.59 24.44
CA LEU A 455 -13.18 -14.60 23.03
C LEU A 455 -12.15 -15.71 22.77
N ASN A 456 -12.57 -16.75 22.05
CA ASN A 456 -11.65 -17.76 21.54
C ASN A 456 -11.38 -17.43 20.05
N LEU A 457 -10.43 -16.53 19.79
CA LEU A 457 -10.03 -16.12 18.43
C LEU A 457 -8.57 -16.51 18.21
N TYR A 458 -8.31 -17.27 17.16
CA TYR A 458 -6.96 -17.72 16.80
C TYR A 458 -6.62 -17.31 15.39
N GLU A 459 -5.39 -16.85 15.21
CA GLU A 459 -4.89 -16.34 13.93
C GLU A 459 -3.98 -17.35 13.23
N SER A 460 -4.01 -17.34 11.91
CA SER A 460 -3.10 -18.09 11.05
C SER A 460 -2.68 -17.26 9.86
N PHE A 461 -1.45 -17.42 9.40
CA PHE A 461 -0.90 -16.65 8.28
C PHE A 461 -0.19 -17.55 7.28
N TYR A 462 -0.50 -17.39 5.99
CA TYR A 462 0.30 -17.94 4.91
C TYR A 462 0.41 -16.94 3.76
N LEU A 463 1.52 -16.21 3.76
CA LEU A 463 1.77 -15.08 2.85
C LEU A 463 2.48 -15.53 1.56
N ASN A 464 1.83 -16.42 0.83
CA ASN A 464 2.32 -17.04 -0.41
C ASN A 464 2.19 -16.11 -1.63
#